data_ea2878048eba1a892bf10ee1b2636a1a
#
_entry.id   ea2878048eba1a892bf10ee1b2636a1a
#
_cell.length_a   1.000
_cell.length_b   1.000
_cell.length_c   1.000
_cell.angle_alpha   90.00
_cell.angle_beta   90.00
_cell.angle_gamma   90.00
#
_symmetry.space_group_name_H-M   'P 1'
#
loop_
_entity.id
_entity.type
_entity.pdbx_description
1 polymer ?
#
loop_
_entity_poly.entity_id
_entity_poly.type
_entity_poly.pdbx_seq_one_letter_code
_entity_poly.pdbx_strand_id
1 'polypeptide(L)'
;MHTSVPNTLVGAVRKGHELNKQRLSEFLASAMTIDLPIQLKQFNVGQSNPTYLVTDANERRFVLRKKPAGQLLSKTAHAVEREYRVLHALGKHTNVPVPRVFALCEDTSVVGTPFYLMEYLEGRVLSDVRLPQIPNSERPVYWRALVDVLSELHKVDFTRIGLESFGKPSGYYQRQLRSLTRVSEAQAEASNERGEQVGALSRLNELSRWFGRQGCADETTIVHGDFKMDNVVWHASEPKIIGILDWELSTLGNPRSDLANLLQPLLIPFSVNFEKDSVLQGL
;
A
#
# COMPACT_ATOMS: atom_id res chain seq x y z
N MET A 1 11.10 17.34 20.97
CA MET A 1 11.09 15.95 21.47
C MET A 1 10.86 15.08 20.26
N HIS A 2 11.87 14.28 19.89
CA HIS A 2 11.73 13.33 18.76
C HIS A 2 10.70 12.27 19.14
N THR A 3 9.54 12.30 18.51
CA THR A 3 8.60 11.19 18.59
C THR A 3 9.18 10.05 17.75
N SER A 4 9.96 9.19 18.39
CA SER A 4 10.43 7.93 17.79
C SER A 4 9.21 7.10 17.41
N VAL A 5 9.22 6.52 16.20
CA VAL A 5 8.32 5.40 15.84
C VAL A 5 8.28 4.44 17.03
N PRO A 6 7.10 3.99 17.46
CA PRO A 6 7.04 3.01 18.53
C PRO A 6 7.99 1.86 18.21
N ASN A 7 8.84 1.51 19.14
CA ASN A 7 9.88 0.46 19.01
C ASN A 7 9.28 -0.92 18.64
N THR A 8 7.95 -1.01 18.57
CA THR A 8 7.16 -2.19 18.22
C THR A 8 7.00 -2.42 16.71
N LEU A 9 7.16 -1.38 15.87
CA LEU A 9 6.94 -1.50 14.43
C LEU A 9 8.18 -1.98 13.65
N VAL A 10 9.37 -1.83 14.23
CA VAL A 10 10.64 -2.15 13.57
C VAL A 10 11.50 -3.01 14.50
N GLY A 11 11.97 -4.15 13.99
CA GLY A 11 12.79 -5.11 14.75
C GLY A 11 14.07 -5.49 14.01
N ALA A 12 14.78 -6.48 14.56
CA ALA A 12 15.90 -7.11 13.88
C ALA A 12 15.43 -7.74 12.55
N VAL A 13 16.32 -7.83 11.58
CA VAL A 13 16.03 -8.54 10.33
C VAL A 13 15.74 -10.01 10.65
N ARG A 14 14.62 -10.51 10.15
CA ARG A 14 14.16 -11.90 10.40
C ARG A 14 15.10 -12.90 9.72
N LYS A 15 15.26 -14.07 10.32
CA LYS A 15 16.02 -15.18 9.74
C LYS A 15 15.47 -15.54 8.35
N GLY A 16 16.35 -15.62 7.34
CA GLY A 16 15.98 -15.85 5.94
C GLY A 16 15.59 -14.59 5.17
N HIS A 17 15.60 -13.43 5.82
CA HIS A 17 15.32 -12.13 5.21
C HIS A 17 16.56 -11.22 5.17
N GLU A 18 17.72 -11.78 5.49
CA GLU A 18 19.00 -11.05 5.48
C GLU A 18 19.34 -10.55 4.08
N LEU A 19 19.87 -9.34 4.02
CA LEU A 19 20.33 -8.72 2.78
C LEU A 19 21.85 -8.73 2.73
N ASN A 20 22.43 -8.87 1.55
CA ASN A 20 23.86 -8.65 1.36
C ASN A 20 24.16 -7.16 1.58
N LYS A 21 24.57 -6.84 2.81
CA LYS A 21 24.78 -5.46 3.25
C LYS A 21 25.89 -4.75 2.45
N GLN A 22 26.94 -5.48 2.07
CA GLN A 22 28.05 -4.92 1.30
C GLN A 22 27.55 -4.50 -0.10
N ARG A 23 26.96 -5.41 -0.87
CA ARG A 23 26.45 -5.12 -2.21
C ARG A 23 25.37 -4.04 -2.20
N LEU A 24 24.50 -4.06 -1.19
CA LEU A 24 23.49 -3.02 -1.01
C LEU A 24 24.15 -1.65 -0.77
N SER A 25 25.18 -1.57 0.08
CA SER A 25 25.90 -0.33 0.36
C SER A 25 26.60 0.21 -0.89
N GLU A 26 27.23 -0.67 -1.66
CA GLU A 26 27.89 -0.31 -2.94
C GLU A 26 26.88 0.24 -3.96
N PHE A 27 25.74 -0.44 -4.11
CA PHE A 27 24.65 0.04 -4.98
C PHE A 27 24.12 1.41 -4.53
N LEU A 28 23.78 1.57 -3.25
CA LEU A 28 23.21 2.81 -2.73
C LEU A 28 24.19 3.98 -2.87
N ALA A 29 25.48 3.77 -2.61
CA ALA A 29 26.50 4.80 -2.78
C ALA A 29 26.68 5.24 -4.25
N SER A 30 26.41 4.35 -5.22
CA SER A 30 26.43 4.69 -6.64
C SER A 30 25.15 5.40 -7.12
N ALA A 31 24.00 5.12 -6.49
CA ALA A 31 22.70 5.60 -6.94
C ALA A 31 22.25 6.91 -6.28
N MET A 32 22.77 7.23 -5.09
CA MET A 32 22.38 8.42 -4.34
C MET A 32 23.44 8.84 -3.32
N THR A 33 23.30 10.05 -2.78
CA THR A 33 24.12 10.50 -1.65
C THR A 33 23.68 9.82 -0.37
N ILE A 34 24.50 8.91 0.15
CA ILE A 34 24.28 8.17 1.39
C ILE A 34 25.61 8.00 2.13
N ASP A 35 25.58 8.10 3.46
CA ASP A 35 26.77 8.00 4.29
C ASP A 35 26.90 6.58 4.86
N LEU A 36 28.05 5.96 4.62
CA LEU A 36 28.33 4.60 5.06
C LEU A 36 29.04 4.59 6.44
N PRO A 37 28.84 3.54 7.27
CA PRO A 37 28.08 2.33 7.00
C PRO A 37 26.58 2.50 7.21
N ILE A 38 25.76 1.71 6.51
CA ILE A 38 24.31 1.63 6.75
C ILE A 38 23.98 0.63 7.85
N GLN A 39 22.87 0.87 8.55
CA GLN A 39 22.22 -0.08 9.45
C GLN A 39 20.89 -0.53 8.86
N LEU A 40 20.51 -1.78 9.10
CA LEU A 40 19.27 -2.38 8.61
C LEU A 40 18.44 -2.91 9.77
N LYS A 41 17.15 -2.55 9.78
CA LYS A 41 16.12 -3.17 10.60
C LYS A 41 14.96 -3.56 9.70
N GLN A 42 14.10 -4.46 10.14
CA GLN A 42 12.94 -4.87 9.34
C GLN A 42 11.64 -4.40 9.98
N PHE A 43 10.69 -3.94 9.17
CA PHE A 43 9.35 -3.64 9.64
C PHE A 43 8.61 -4.95 9.96
N ASN A 44 7.89 -4.96 11.09
CA ASN A 44 7.09 -6.10 11.53
C ASN A 44 5.71 -6.14 10.87
N VAL A 45 5.32 -5.06 10.22
CA VAL A 45 4.07 -4.87 9.47
C VAL A 45 4.33 -4.96 7.97
N GLY A 46 3.30 -5.29 7.19
CA GLY A 46 3.42 -5.45 5.73
C GLY A 46 3.86 -6.88 5.37
N GLN A 47 2.89 -7.75 5.07
CA GLN A 47 3.16 -9.17 4.77
C GLN A 47 3.52 -9.41 3.29
N SER A 48 3.09 -8.52 2.40
CA SER A 48 3.21 -8.72 0.95
C SER A 48 4.63 -8.51 0.43
N ASN A 49 5.26 -7.38 0.75
CA ASN A 49 6.60 -7.02 0.31
C ASN A 49 7.52 -6.77 1.52
N PRO A 50 8.62 -7.54 1.68
CA PRO A 50 9.58 -7.30 2.76
C PRO A 50 10.07 -5.85 2.75
N THR A 51 9.89 -5.16 3.87
CA THR A 51 10.20 -3.73 4.04
C THR A 51 11.23 -3.54 5.14
N TYR A 52 12.25 -2.72 4.88
CA TYR A 52 13.37 -2.49 5.78
C TYR A 52 13.55 -1.00 6.04
N LEU A 53 13.90 -0.67 7.27
CA LEU A 53 14.43 0.62 7.65
C LEU A 53 15.95 0.61 7.39
N VAL A 54 16.40 1.52 6.55
CA VAL A 54 17.82 1.77 6.27
C VAL A 54 18.19 3.06 6.99
N THR A 55 19.20 3.00 7.87
CA THR A 55 19.73 4.18 8.55
C THR A 55 21.18 4.34 8.12
N ASP A 56 21.57 5.50 7.66
CA ASP A 56 22.95 5.79 7.27
C ASP A 56 23.80 6.25 8.46
N ALA A 57 25.09 6.51 8.22
CA ALA A 57 26.01 6.92 9.28
C ALA A 57 25.69 8.30 9.90
N ASN A 58 24.92 9.14 9.22
CA ASN A 58 24.44 10.42 9.73
C ASN A 58 22.98 10.36 10.27
N GLU A 59 22.53 9.17 10.65
CA GLU A 59 21.19 8.93 11.20
C GLU A 59 20.03 9.31 10.26
N ARG A 60 20.29 9.54 8.96
CA ARG A 60 19.22 9.71 7.98
C ARG A 60 18.54 8.38 7.73
N ARG A 61 17.21 8.41 7.68
CA ARG A 61 16.36 7.23 7.58
C ARG A 61 15.71 7.12 6.21
N PHE A 62 15.70 5.90 5.68
CA PHE A 62 15.08 5.54 4.40
C PHE A 62 14.31 4.23 4.57
N VAL A 63 13.38 3.98 3.66
CA VAL A 63 12.65 2.71 3.59
C VAL A 63 13.04 1.98 2.31
N LEU A 64 13.51 0.74 2.45
CA LEU A 64 13.75 -0.17 1.36
C LEU A 64 12.59 -1.16 1.28
N ARG A 65 11.90 -1.20 0.13
CA ARG A 65 10.82 -2.16 -0.15
C ARG A 65 11.28 -3.09 -1.26
N LYS A 66 11.28 -4.40 -1.00
CA LYS A 66 11.77 -5.38 -1.96
C LYS A 66 10.69 -6.41 -2.30
N LYS A 67 10.79 -6.94 -3.51
CA LYS A 67 9.95 -8.05 -3.97
C LYS A 67 10.24 -9.29 -3.11
N PRO A 68 9.22 -10.06 -2.68
CA PRO A 68 9.44 -11.30 -1.95
C PRO A 68 10.21 -12.31 -2.80
N ALA A 69 10.96 -13.19 -2.13
CA ALA A 69 11.62 -14.31 -2.80
C ALA A 69 10.61 -15.45 -3.05
N GLY A 70 10.86 -16.27 -4.09
CA GLY A 70 10.05 -17.44 -4.42
C GLY A 70 9.09 -17.25 -5.59
N GLN A 71 8.28 -18.27 -5.87
CA GLN A 71 7.27 -18.22 -6.92
C GLN A 71 6.07 -17.40 -6.47
N LEU A 72 5.76 -16.36 -7.24
CA LEU A 72 4.58 -15.54 -7.01
C LEU A 72 3.37 -16.17 -7.70
N LEU A 73 2.22 -16.17 -7.02
CA LEU A 73 0.94 -16.66 -7.58
C LEU A 73 0.49 -15.83 -8.80
N SER A 74 0.98 -14.61 -8.93
CA SER A 74 0.71 -13.73 -10.08
C SER A 74 1.98 -13.00 -10.49
N LYS A 75 2.25 -12.93 -11.81
CA LYS A 75 3.41 -12.19 -12.37
C LYS A 75 3.36 -10.68 -12.08
N THR A 76 2.19 -10.13 -11.83
CA THR A 76 1.96 -8.70 -11.55
C THR A 76 1.81 -8.39 -10.07
N ALA A 77 1.65 -9.40 -9.22
CA ALA A 77 1.67 -9.21 -7.77
C ALA A 77 3.07 -8.81 -7.31
N HIS A 78 3.14 -7.91 -6.34
CA HIS A 78 4.39 -7.46 -5.72
C HIS A 78 5.40 -6.80 -6.70
N ALA A 79 4.90 -6.14 -7.75
CA ALA A 79 5.74 -5.45 -8.74
C ALA A 79 6.24 -4.12 -8.17
N VAL A 80 7.35 -4.15 -7.42
CA VAL A 80 7.99 -2.97 -6.79
C VAL A 80 8.40 -1.91 -7.83
N GLU A 81 8.65 -2.33 -9.07
CA GLU A 81 8.96 -1.45 -10.20
C GLU A 81 7.73 -0.57 -10.56
N ARG A 82 6.52 -1.12 -10.43
CA ARG A 82 5.27 -0.37 -10.64
C ARG A 82 5.02 0.62 -9.51
N GLU A 83 5.26 0.20 -8.27
CA GLU A 83 5.16 1.09 -7.10
C GLU A 83 6.13 2.27 -7.25
N TYR A 84 7.40 1.99 -7.57
CA TYR A 84 8.39 3.03 -7.83
C TYR A 84 7.93 3.99 -8.93
N ARG A 85 7.41 3.48 -10.05
CA ARG A 85 6.98 4.29 -11.19
C ARG A 85 5.87 5.27 -10.81
N VAL A 86 4.83 4.83 -10.10
CA VAL A 86 3.73 5.73 -9.70
C VAL A 86 4.18 6.73 -8.65
N LEU A 87 4.95 6.31 -7.65
CA LEU A 87 5.51 7.20 -6.64
C LEU A 87 6.42 8.27 -7.25
N HIS A 88 7.30 7.87 -8.17
CA HIS A 88 8.18 8.80 -8.88
C HIS A 88 7.39 9.83 -9.70
N ALA A 89 6.37 9.37 -10.45
CA ALA A 89 5.56 10.25 -11.28
C ALA A 89 4.76 11.25 -10.43
N LEU A 90 4.08 10.78 -9.39
CA LEU A 90 3.30 11.62 -8.47
C LEU A 90 4.19 12.62 -7.73
N GLY A 91 5.27 12.16 -7.12
CA GLY A 91 6.17 13.01 -6.32
C GLY A 91 6.91 14.07 -7.15
N LYS A 92 7.14 13.80 -8.46
CA LYS A 92 7.82 14.74 -9.35
C LYS A 92 6.90 15.79 -9.96
N HIS A 93 5.65 15.44 -10.23
CA HIS A 93 4.78 16.23 -11.11
C HIS A 93 3.49 16.72 -10.44
N THR A 94 3.25 16.37 -9.16
CA THR A 94 2.01 16.70 -8.47
C THR A 94 2.26 17.12 -7.02
N ASN A 95 1.20 17.64 -6.36
CA ASN A 95 1.20 17.92 -4.92
C ASN A 95 0.60 16.79 -4.09
N VAL A 96 0.25 15.65 -4.71
CA VAL A 96 -0.22 14.47 -3.97
C VAL A 96 0.87 14.02 -3.01
N PRO A 97 0.59 13.93 -1.70
CA PRO A 97 1.61 13.56 -0.73
C PRO A 97 2.00 12.10 -0.89
N VAL A 98 3.20 11.86 -1.35
CA VAL A 98 3.80 10.53 -1.48
C VAL A 98 5.25 10.55 -0.99
N PRO A 99 5.80 9.44 -0.49
CA PRO A 99 7.21 9.36 -0.17
C PRO A 99 8.06 9.63 -1.42
N ARG A 100 9.08 10.46 -1.28
CA ARG A 100 10.06 10.63 -2.35
C ARG A 100 10.79 9.32 -2.59
N VAL A 101 10.90 8.89 -3.84
CA VAL A 101 11.71 7.72 -4.21
C VAL A 101 13.11 8.17 -4.66
N PHE A 102 14.12 7.39 -4.31
CA PHE A 102 15.53 7.73 -4.54
C PHE A 102 16.17 6.83 -5.59
N ALA A 103 15.95 5.53 -5.52
CA ALA A 103 16.58 4.54 -6.38
C ALA A 103 15.67 3.33 -6.61
N LEU A 104 15.73 2.76 -7.81
CA LEU A 104 15.17 1.46 -8.16
C LEU A 104 16.34 0.56 -8.56
N CYS A 105 16.36 -0.66 -8.05
CA CYS A 105 17.32 -1.69 -8.42
C CYS A 105 16.58 -2.93 -8.93
N GLU A 106 16.78 -3.25 -10.19
CA GLU A 106 16.24 -4.47 -10.83
C GLU A 106 17.29 -5.59 -10.89
N ASP A 107 18.55 -5.28 -10.56
CA ASP A 107 19.63 -6.26 -10.49
C ASP A 107 19.47 -7.16 -9.26
N THR A 108 19.08 -8.40 -9.51
CA THR A 108 18.88 -9.40 -8.46
C THR A 108 20.17 -9.84 -7.78
N SER A 109 21.35 -9.53 -8.35
CA SER A 109 22.63 -9.87 -7.74
C SER A 109 22.89 -9.07 -6.46
N VAL A 110 22.25 -7.92 -6.29
CA VAL A 110 22.45 -7.02 -5.13
C VAL A 110 21.83 -7.59 -3.86
N VAL A 111 20.52 -7.87 -3.85
CA VAL A 111 19.80 -8.39 -2.67
C VAL A 111 18.86 -9.57 -2.98
N GLY A 112 19.02 -10.22 -4.11
CA GLY A 112 18.29 -11.42 -4.50
C GLY A 112 16.99 -11.17 -5.28
N THR A 113 16.36 -10.03 -5.14
CA THR A 113 15.15 -9.62 -5.87
C THR A 113 15.16 -8.11 -6.10
N PRO A 114 14.37 -7.60 -7.09
CA PRO A 114 14.20 -6.16 -7.28
C PRO A 114 13.73 -5.45 -6.01
N PHE A 115 14.17 -4.21 -5.84
CA PHE A 115 13.79 -3.34 -4.72
C PHE A 115 13.84 -1.87 -5.11
N TYR A 116 13.19 -1.03 -4.31
CA TYR A 116 13.39 0.41 -4.39
C TYR A 116 13.61 1.02 -3.01
N LEU A 117 14.23 2.19 -3.00
CA LEU A 117 14.47 3.01 -1.81
C LEU A 117 13.60 4.26 -1.87
N MET A 118 12.92 4.54 -0.77
CA MET A 118 12.09 5.73 -0.61
C MET A 118 12.36 6.45 0.71
N GLU A 119 11.82 7.64 0.81
CA GLU A 119 11.84 8.48 2.00
C GLU A 119 11.16 7.76 3.18
N TYR A 120 11.77 7.90 4.35
CA TYR A 120 11.12 7.57 5.61
C TYR A 120 10.32 8.77 6.09
N LEU A 121 9.02 8.66 6.14
CA LEU A 121 8.13 9.73 6.59
C LEU A 121 8.01 9.73 8.12
N GLU A 122 8.39 10.84 8.73
CA GLU A 122 8.26 11.04 10.17
C GLU A 122 6.86 11.54 10.53
N GLY A 123 5.98 10.61 10.91
CA GLY A 123 4.59 10.94 11.19
C GLY A 123 3.88 9.87 12.02
N ARG A 124 2.56 9.93 12.02
CA ARG A 124 1.69 8.99 12.74
C ARG A 124 0.90 8.16 11.75
N VAL A 125 0.68 6.89 12.06
CA VAL A 125 -0.32 6.06 11.39
C VAL A 125 -1.51 5.89 12.32
N LEU A 126 -2.71 6.19 11.84
CA LEU A 126 -3.97 6.05 12.58
C LEU A 126 -4.72 4.88 11.93
N SER A 127 -4.75 3.74 12.60
CA SER A 127 -5.37 2.52 12.05
C SER A 127 -6.86 2.37 12.39
N ASP A 128 -7.32 3.04 13.46
CA ASP A 128 -8.72 2.95 13.89
C ASP A 128 -9.53 4.09 13.27
N VAL A 129 -10.49 3.73 12.41
CA VAL A 129 -11.38 4.69 11.73
C VAL A 129 -12.22 5.54 12.69
N ARG A 130 -12.42 5.09 13.93
CA ARG A 130 -13.11 5.86 14.98
C ARG A 130 -12.29 7.00 15.53
N LEU A 131 -10.97 6.99 15.29
CA LEU A 131 -10.02 7.98 15.80
C LEU A 131 -10.12 8.18 17.32
N PRO A 132 -10.03 7.12 18.14
CA PRO A 132 -10.28 7.21 19.58
C PRO A 132 -9.33 8.17 20.30
N GLN A 133 -8.11 8.36 19.77
CA GLN A 133 -7.11 9.27 20.30
C GLN A 133 -7.33 10.75 19.89
N ILE A 134 -8.31 11.03 19.02
CA ILE A 134 -8.63 12.37 18.53
C ILE A 134 -9.94 12.84 19.20
N PRO A 135 -10.01 14.08 19.73
CA PRO A 135 -11.24 14.64 20.27
C PRO A 135 -12.37 14.62 19.24
N ASN A 136 -13.59 14.31 19.67
CA ASN A 136 -14.76 14.17 18.78
C ASN A 136 -14.97 15.41 17.89
N SER A 137 -14.73 16.60 18.42
CA SER A 137 -14.83 17.88 17.70
C SER A 137 -13.83 18.04 16.56
N GLU A 138 -12.71 17.31 16.61
CA GLU A 138 -11.63 17.39 15.62
C GLU A 138 -11.70 16.29 14.55
N ARG A 139 -12.36 15.16 14.85
CA ARG A 139 -12.44 14.02 13.92
C ARG A 139 -12.94 14.37 12.51
N PRO A 140 -13.91 15.29 12.33
CA PRO A 140 -14.34 15.70 10.99
C PRO A 140 -13.23 16.34 10.14
N VAL A 141 -12.25 17.01 10.78
CA VAL A 141 -11.11 17.61 10.07
C VAL A 141 -10.18 16.52 9.52
N TYR A 142 -9.94 15.44 10.27
CA TYR A 142 -9.15 14.29 9.81
C TYR A 142 -9.84 13.57 8.65
N TRP A 143 -11.14 13.33 8.75
CA TRP A 143 -11.90 12.72 7.66
C TRP A 143 -11.91 13.59 6.40
N ARG A 144 -12.04 14.90 6.57
CA ARG A 144 -11.94 15.86 5.45
C ARG A 144 -10.57 15.77 4.78
N ALA A 145 -9.49 15.73 5.54
CA ALA A 145 -8.14 15.62 5.01
C ALA A 145 -7.94 14.34 4.17
N LEU A 146 -8.55 13.21 4.57
CA LEU A 146 -8.55 11.98 3.76
C LEU A 146 -9.26 12.16 2.42
N VAL A 147 -10.46 12.76 2.45
CA VAL A 147 -11.24 13.00 1.24
C VAL A 147 -10.55 14.02 0.31
N ASP A 148 -9.97 15.06 0.88
CA ASP A 148 -9.25 16.09 0.11
C ASP A 148 -8.04 15.50 -0.61
N VAL A 149 -7.23 14.72 0.08
CA VAL A 149 -6.05 14.05 -0.51
C VAL A 149 -6.47 13.02 -1.58
N LEU A 150 -7.52 12.26 -1.34
CA LEU A 150 -8.06 11.33 -2.32
C LEU A 150 -8.59 12.07 -3.56
N SER A 151 -9.27 13.19 -3.35
CA SER A 151 -9.74 14.06 -4.44
C SER A 151 -8.57 14.62 -5.27
N GLU A 152 -7.48 15.05 -4.62
CA GLU A 152 -6.29 15.53 -5.33
C GLU A 152 -5.64 14.40 -6.16
N LEU A 153 -5.56 13.19 -5.63
CA LEU A 153 -5.08 12.03 -6.39
C LEU A 153 -5.94 11.77 -7.65
N HIS A 154 -7.25 11.78 -7.48
CA HIS A 154 -8.17 11.48 -8.60
C HIS A 154 -8.27 12.58 -9.66
N LYS A 155 -7.84 13.82 -9.35
CA LYS A 155 -7.75 14.93 -10.31
C LYS A 155 -6.48 14.90 -11.16
N VAL A 156 -5.50 14.06 -10.82
CA VAL A 156 -4.24 14.01 -11.55
C VAL A 156 -4.48 13.57 -12.99
N ASP A 157 -4.02 14.38 -13.93
CA ASP A 157 -3.93 13.98 -15.33
C ASP A 157 -2.77 13.00 -15.50
N PHE A 158 -3.10 11.72 -15.47
CA PHE A 158 -2.12 10.64 -15.53
C PHE A 158 -1.34 10.61 -16.85
N THR A 159 -1.87 11.18 -17.92
CA THR A 159 -1.19 11.24 -19.22
C THR A 159 -0.07 12.26 -19.19
N ARG A 160 -0.28 13.42 -18.54
CA ARG A 160 0.75 14.46 -18.40
C ARG A 160 1.94 14.06 -17.56
N ILE A 161 1.76 13.07 -16.69
CA ILE A 161 2.83 12.59 -15.82
C ILE A 161 3.44 11.25 -16.28
N GLY A 162 3.13 10.79 -17.50
CA GLY A 162 3.71 9.60 -18.14
C GLY A 162 3.17 8.27 -17.58
N LEU A 163 1.93 8.25 -17.11
CA LEU A 163 1.26 7.05 -16.59
C LEU A 163 0.15 6.51 -17.51
N GLU A 164 0.09 6.91 -18.78
CA GLU A 164 -0.90 6.44 -19.75
C GLU A 164 -0.87 4.91 -19.96
N SER A 165 0.29 4.30 -19.81
CA SER A 165 0.49 2.85 -19.90
C SER A 165 0.46 2.12 -18.53
N PHE A 166 0.13 2.84 -17.44
CA PHE A 166 0.15 2.27 -16.09
C PHE A 166 -0.97 1.26 -15.83
N GLY A 167 -2.06 1.35 -16.61
CA GLY A 167 -3.19 0.43 -16.58
C GLY A 167 -4.02 0.54 -17.85
N LYS A 168 -5.10 -0.22 -17.92
CA LYS A 168 -6.07 -0.11 -19.01
C LYS A 168 -7.07 1.00 -18.70
N PRO A 169 -7.30 1.96 -19.62
CA PRO A 169 -8.10 3.16 -19.34
C PRO A 169 -9.61 2.92 -19.30
N SER A 170 -10.11 1.72 -19.57
CA SER A 170 -11.55 1.45 -19.63
C SER A 170 -11.93 0.10 -19.06
N GLY A 171 -13.22 -0.10 -18.75
CA GLY A 171 -13.76 -1.38 -18.30
C GLY A 171 -13.20 -1.84 -16.95
N TYR A 172 -12.93 -0.93 -16.02
CA TYR A 172 -12.30 -1.24 -14.74
C TYR A 172 -13.09 -2.27 -13.94
N TYR A 173 -14.37 -2.05 -13.69
CA TYR A 173 -15.19 -2.95 -12.88
C TYR A 173 -15.35 -4.34 -13.49
N GLN A 174 -15.48 -4.43 -14.81
CA GLN A 174 -15.58 -5.73 -15.48
C GLN A 174 -14.27 -6.53 -15.35
N ARG A 175 -13.11 -5.85 -15.37
CA ARG A 175 -11.82 -6.50 -15.15
C ARG A 175 -11.67 -6.97 -13.70
N GLN A 176 -12.04 -6.11 -12.73
CA GLN A 176 -12.01 -6.45 -11.31
C GLN A 176 -12.91 -7.65 -11.01
N LEU A 177 -14.14 -7.62 -11.49
CA LEU A 177 -15.08 -8.72 -11.32
C LEU A 177 -14.51 -10.04 -11.82
N ARG A 178 -13.99 -10.07 -13.08
CA ARG A 178 -13.37 -11.28 -13.62
C ARG A 178 -12.14 -11.74 -12.83
N SER A 179 -11.31 -10.80 -12.39
CA SER A 179 -10.09 -11.12 -11.63
C SER A 179 -10.42 -11.68 -10.26
N LEU A 180 -11.32 -11.04 -9.53
CA LEU A 180 -11.71 -11.45 -8.18
C LEU A 180 -12.48 -12.78 -8.19
N THR A 181 -13.36 -12.99 -9.18
CA THR A 181 -14.04 -14.29 -9.35
C THR A 181 -13.04 -15.41 -9.55
N ARG A 182 -12.07 -15.23 -10.46
CA ARG A 182 -11.03 -16.26 -10.71
C ARG A 182 -10.15 -16.51 -9.47
N VAL A 183 -9.79 -15.47 -8.71
CA VAL A 183 -9.02 -15.62 -7.47
C VAL A 183 -9.84 -16.38 -6.44
N SER A 184 -11.12 -16.05 -6.28
CA SER A 184 -12.02 -16.73 -5.35
C SER A 184 -12.21 -18.22 -5.71
N GLU A 185 -12.35 -18.54 -7.00
CA GLU A 185 -12.43 -19.91 -7.48
C GLU A 185 -11.14 -20.69 -7.18
N ALA A 186 -9.98 -20.09 -7.45
CA ALA A 186 -8.70 -20.73 -7.14
C ALA A 186 -8.47 -20.93 -5.62
N GLN A 187 -8.92 -19.98 -4.81
CA GLN A 187 -8.87 -20.10 -3.35
C GLN A 187 -9.81 -21.18 -2.82
N ALA A 188 -10.98 -21.36 -3.45
CA ALA A 188 -11.94 -22.38 -3.06
C ALA A 188 -11.39 -23.82 -3.19
N GLU A 189 -10.48 -24.02 -4.14
CA GLU A 189 -9.79 -25.31 -4.37
C GLU A 189 -8.63 -25.55 -3.39
N ALA A 190 -8.17 -24.49 -2.70
CA ALA A 190 -7.08 -24.62 -1.73
C ALA A 190 -7.53 -25.41 -0.51
N SER A 191 -6.62 -26.21 0.04
CA SER A 191 -6.84 -26.96 1.28
C SER A 191 -5.93 -26.43 2.40
N ASN A 192 -6.45 -26.46 3.63
CA ASN A 192 -5.64 -26.17 4.80
C ASN A 192 -4.71 -27.36 5.14
N GLU A 193 -3.90 -27.19 6.19
CA GLU A 193 -2.97 -28.24 6.65
C GLU A 193 -3.66 -29.55 7.07
N ARG A 194 -4.98 -29.53 7.33
CA ARG A 194 -5.79 -30.69 7.68
C ARG A 194 -6.44 -31.36 6.46
N GLY A 195 -6.21 -30.82 5.25
CA GLY A 195 -6.81 -31.31 4.01
C GLY A 195 -8.26 -30.87 3.79
N GLU A 196 -8.77 -29.94 4.62
CA GLU A 196 -10.10 -29.37 4.46
C GLU A 196 -10.05 -28.27 3.39
N GLN A 197 -10.92 -28.33 2.40
CA GLN A 197 -11.00 -27.29 1.36
C GLN A 197 -11.60 -26.00 1.93
N VAL A 198 -11.10 -24.85 1.46
CA VAL A 198 -11.63 -23.53 1.79
C VAL A 198 -13.09 -23.42 1.33
N GLY A 199 -13.41 -23.98 0.17
CA GLY A 199 -14.76 -23.98 -0.39
C GLY A 199 -15.13 -22.66 -1.07
N ALA A 200 -16.17 -22.70 -1.88
CA ALA A 200 -16.64 -21.54 -2.63
C ALA A 200 -17.34 -20.50 -1.74
N LEU A 201 -17.11 -19.23 -2.04
CA LEU A 201 -17.88 -18.15 -1.40
C LEU A 201 -19.37 -18.28 -1.73
N SER A 202 -20.20 -18.28 -0.68
CA SER A 202 -21.66 -18.33 -0.83
C SER A 202 -22.15 -17.16 -1.69
N ARG A 203 -23.06 -17.45 -2.62
CA ARG A 203 -23.72 -16.46 -3.50
C ARG A 203 -22.78 -15.63 -4.42
N LEU A 204 -21.52 -16.03 -4.59
CA LEU A 204 -20.57 -15.29 -5.45
C LEU A 204 -21.12 -15.07 -6.87
N ASN A 205 -21.68 -16.10 -7.48
CA ASN A 205 -22.24 -16.02 -8.84
C ASN A 205 -23.48 -15.10 -8.94
N GLU A 206 -24.27 -15.02 -7.88
CA GLU A 206 -25.43 -14.12 -7.81
C GLU A 206 -24.96 -12.67 -7.68
N LEU A 207 -24.00 -12.42 -6.79
CA LEU A 207 -23.39 -11.11 -6.59
C LEU A 207 -22.70 -10.64 -7.88
N SER A 208 -21.94 -11.50 -8.55
CA SER A 208 -21.26 -11.20 -9.79
C SER A 208 -22.24 -10.81 -10.90
N ARG A 209 -23.36 -11.52 -11.03
CA ARG A 209 -24.42 -11.19 -11.99
C ARG A 209 -25.14 -9.89 -11.65
N TRP A 210 -25.39 -9.65 -10.37
CA TRP A 210 -26.01 -8.41 -9.91
C TRP A 210 -25.10 -7.22 -10.22
N PHE A 211 -23.84 -7.31 -9.82
CA PHE A 211 -22.84 -6.25 -10.04
C PHE A 211 -22.61 -5.95 -11.54
N GLY A 212 -22.56 -6.98 -12.38
CA GLY A 212 -22.41 -6.83 -13.83
C GLY A 212 -23.60 -6.13 -14.51
N ARG A 213 -24.76 -6.08 -13.85
CA ARG A 213 -25.97 -5.36 -14.34
C ARG A 213 -26.03 -3.90 -13.85
N GLN A 214 -25.20 -3.53 -12.86
CA GLN A 214 -25.17 -2.17 -12.36
C GLN A 214 -24.43 -1.29 -13.39
N GLY A 215 -25.14 -0.32 -13.94
CA GLY A 215 -24.53 0.70 -14.78
C GLY A 215 -23.70 1.64 -13.92
N CYS A 216 -22.41 1.73 -14.18
CA CYS A 216 -21.55 2.72 -13.60
C CYS A 216 -20.82 3.45 -14.74
N ALA A 217 -20.80 4.79 -14.70
CA ALA A 217 -20.03 5.55 -15.64
C ALA A 217 -18.57 5.12 -15.62
N ASP A 218 -18.01 4.88 -16.79
CA ASP A 218 -16.60 4.48 -16.93
C ASP A 218 -15.75 5.77 -16.84
N GLU A 219 -15.27 6.03 -15.64
CA GLU A 219 -14.34 7.11 -15.34
C GLU A 219 -12.95 6.50 -15.14
N THR A 220 -11.91 7.20 -15.57
CA THR A 220 -10.54 6.69 -15.44
C THR A 220 -9.63 7.74 -14.81
N THR A 221 -9.02 7.35 -13.72
CA THR A 221 -8.02 8.11 -12.99
C THR A 221 -6.96 7.16 -12.44
N ILE A 222 -5.97 7.69 -11.74
CA ILE A 222 -5.08 6.88 -10.90
C ILE A 222 -5.88 6.40 -9.70
N VAL A 223 -5.99 5.08 -9.55
CA VAL A 223 -6.60 4.43 -8.39
C VAL A 223 -5.49 3.85 -7.53
N HIS A 224 -5.55 4.12 -6.24
CA HIS A 224 -4.63 3.52 -5.26
C HIS A 224 -4.89 2.01 -5.11
N GLY A 225 -6.15 1.61 -5.08
CA GLY A 225 -6.58 0.22 -5.00
C GLY A 225 -6.73 -0.34 -3.57
N ASP A 226 -6.14 0.35 -2.56
CA ASP A 226 -6.28 0.04 -1.14
C ASP A 226 -6.22 1.33 -0.29
N PHE A 227 -6.92 2.40 -0.73
CA PHE A 227 -6.91 3.67 -0.02
C PHE A 227 -7.73 3.57 1.26
N LYS A 228 -7.05 3.65 2.39
CA LYS A 228 -7.64 3.56 3.72
C LYS A 228 -6.80 4.31 4.76
N MET A 229 -7.34 4.49 5.95
CA MET A 229 -6.73 5.32 7.00
C MET A 229 -5.35 4.84 7.46
N ASP A 230 -5.10 3.54 7.48
CA ASP A 230 -3.83 2.93 7.89
C ASP A 230 -2.77 2.91 6.78
N ASN A 231 -3.15 3.26 5.53
CA ASN A 231 -2.24 3.43 4.41
C ASN A 231 -1.84 4.90 4.19
N VAL A 232 -2.10 5.79 5.15
CA VAL A 232 -1.63 7.17 5.10
C VAL A 232 -0.79 7.52 6.32
N VAL A 233 0.22 8.36 6.12
CA VAL A 233 1.04 8.93 7.19
C VAL A 233 0.54 10.33 7.50
N TRP A 234 0.15 10.54 8.74
CA TRP A 234 -0.27 11.83 9.25
C TRP A 234 0.94 12.61 9.79
N HIS A 235 0.89 13.91 9.66
CA HIS A 235 1.83 14.79 10.35
C HIS A 235 1.85 14.50 11.86
N ALA A 236 2.97 14.74 12.53
CA ALA A 236 3.16 14.37 13.94
C ALA A 236 2.13 15.02 14.89
N SER A 237 1.66 16.23 14.59
CA SER A 237 0.75 17.02 15.44
C SER A 237 -0.48 17.56 14.70
N GLU A 238 -0.44 17.71 13.39
CA GLU A 238 -1.51 18.34 12.60
C GLU A 238 -2.44 17.32 11.94
N PRO A 239 -3.70 17.68 11.65
CA PRO A 239 -4.62 16.88 10.85
C PRO A 239 -4.29 16.97 9.35
N LYS A 240 -3.04 16.68 9.00
CA LYS A 240 -2.49 16.76 7.64
C LYS A 240 -1.85 15.45 7.26
N ILE A 241 -2.16 14.96 6.07
CA ILE A 241 -1.51 13.80 5.49
C ILE A 241 -0.21 14.25 4.83
N ILE A 242 0.90 13.55 5.16
CA ILE A 242 2.23 13.80 4.62
C ILE A 242 2.70 12.70 3.66
N GLY A 243 1.97 11.59 3.57
CA GLY A 243 2.25 10.55 2.59
C GLY A 243 1.17 9.49 2.49
N ILE A 244 0.94 9.03 1.27
CA ILE A 244 0.13 7.84 0.96
C ILE A 244 1.09 6.70 0.71
N LEU A 245 0.88 5.57 1.38
CA LEU A 245 1.72 4.37 1.34
C LEU A 245 0.99 3.22 0.65
N ASP A 246 1.73 2.16 0.32
CA ASP A 246 1.22 0.86 -0.14
C ASP A 246 0.51 0.88 -1.52
N TRP A 247 1.28 1.28 -2.54
CA TRP A 247 0.82 1.44 -3.92
C TRP A 247 0.80 0.14 -4.75
N GLU A 248 0.94 -1.02 -4.11
CA GLU A 248 1.07 -2.30 -4.83
C GLU A 248 -0.16 -2.68 -5.68
N LEU A 249 -1.36 -2.22 -5.28
CA LEU A 249 -2.61 -2.45 -6.02
C LEU A 249 -2.98 -1.32 -6.98
N SER A 250 -2.14 -0.29 -7.07
CA SER A 250 -2.45 0.89 -7.87
C SER A 250 -2.52 0.60 -9.37
N THR A 251 -3.44 1.30 -10.04
CA THR A 251 -3.69 1.14 -11.48
C THR A 251 -4.44 2.34 -12.04
N LEU A 252 -4.74 2.30 -13.35
CA LEU A 252 -5.78 3.17 -13.94
C LEU A 252 -7.15 2.49 -13.78
N GLY A 253 -8.09 3.23 -13.17
CA GLY A 253 -9.40 2.67 -12.85
C GLY A 253 -10.42 3.73 -12.43
N ASN A 254 -11.55 3.25 -11.91
CA ASN A 254 -12.64 4.13 -11.50
C ASN A 254 -12.40 4.67 -10.07
N PRO A 255 -12.48 6.01 -9.86
CA PRO A 255 -12.21 6.63 -8.55
C PRO A 255 -13.11 6.14 -7.42
N ARG A 256 -14.32 5.69 -7.74
CA ARG A 256 -15.28 5.19 -6.73
C ARG A 256 -14.78 3.94 -6.00
N SER A 257 -13.81 3.21 -6.56
CA SER A 257 -13.23 2.04 -5.90
C SER A 257 -12.43 2.41 -4.65
N ASP A 258 -11.63 3.49 -4.71
CA ASP A 258 -10.90 3.98 -3.54
C ASP A 258 -11.83 4.58 -2.49
N LEU A 259 -12.88 5.29 -2.93
CA LEU A 259 -13.89 5.79 -2.02
C LEU A 259 -14.61 4.65 -1.30
N ALA A 260 -14.91 3.56 -2.01
CA ALA A 260 -15.52 2.37 -1.42
C ALA A 260 -14.61 1.72 -0.38
N ASN A 261 -13.30 1.60 -0.67
CA ASN A 261 -12.31 1.09 0.29
C ASN A 261 -12.24 1.96 1.55
N LEU A 262 -12.19 3.28 1.37
CA LEU A 262 -12.15 4.24 2.49
C LEU A 262 -13.39 4.15 3.39
N LEU A 263 -14.58 3.97 2.79
CA LEU A 263 -15.86 3.96 3.52
C LEU A 263 -16.28 2.58 4.00
N GLN A 264 -15.66 1.50 3.49
CA GLN A 264 -16.04 0.13 3.83
C GLN A 264 -16.14 -0.11 5.34
N PRO A 265 -15.18 0.32 6.18
CA PRO A 265 -15.27 0.08 7.62
C PRO A 265 -16.48 0.73 8.31
N LEU A 266 -17.00 1.81 7.71
CA LEU A 266 -18.19 2.53 8.24
C LEU A 266 -19.51 1.89 7.80
N LEU A 267 -19.48 1.05 6.76
CA LEU A 267 -20.67 0.46 6.15
C LEU A 267 -20.92 -1.00 6.60
N ILE A 268 -19.96 -1.60 7.28
CA ILE A 268 -20.09 -2.98 7.75
C ILE A 268 -20.94 -2.99 9.02
N PRO A 269 -22.08 -3.74 9.05
CA PRO A 269 -22.93 -3.83 10.23
C PRO A 269 -22.21 -4.46 11.42
N PHE A 270 -22.50 -3.98 12.63
CA PHE A 270 -22.00 -4.53 13.90
C PHE A 270 -22.30 -6.02 14.15
N SER A 271 -23.36 -6.54 13.52
CA SER A 271 -23.75 -7.94 13.65
C SER A 271 -22.80 -8.94 12.99
N VAL A 272 -21.84 -8.46 12.21
CA VAL A 272 -20.80 -9.32 11.63
C VAL A 272 -19.74 -9.52 12.71
N ASN A 273 -19.67 -10.74 13.27
CA ASN A 273 -18.62 -11.14 14.19
C ASN A 273 -17.26 -11.11 13.46
N PHE A 274 -16.57 -10.01 13.59
CA PHE A 274 -15.14 -9.95 13.27
C PHE A 274 -14.36 -10.60 14.42
N GLU A 275 -13.28 -11.27 14.11
CA GLU A 275 -12.32 -11.73 15.10
C GLU A 275 -11.88 -10.56 16.00
N LYS A 276 -11.37 -10.87 17.20
CA LYS A 276 -11.08 -9.91 18.30
C LYS A 276 -10.31 -8.65 17.91
N ASP A 277 -9.63 -8.67 16.77
CA ASP A 277 -8.78 -7.56 16.26
C ASP A 277 -9.48 -6.65 15.24
N SER A 278 -10.77 -6.80 15.04
CA SER A 278 -11.52 -5.93 14.12
C SER A 278 -11.60 -4.50 14.68
N VAL A 279 -11.20 -3.52 13.86
CA VAL A 279 -11.33 -2.08 14.19
C VAL A 279 -12.74 -1.61 14.51
N LEU A 280 -13.74 -2.44 14.20
CA LEU A 280 -15.17 -2.14 14.42
C LEU A 280 -15.73 -2.70 15.72
N GLN A 281 -14.91 -3.38 16.54
CA GLN A 281 -15.35 -3.82 17.87
C GLN A 281 -15.59 -2.61 18.77
N GLY A 282 -16.85 -2.45 19.21
CA GLY A 282 -17.22 -1.40 20.18
C GLY A 282 -17.59 -0.04 19.59
N LEU A 283 -17.94 0.07 18.28
CA LEU A 283 -18.70 1.19 17.74
C LEU A 283 -20.16 1.16 18.17
#